data_585dc069fa4e4cc45396b11d9b7dec6a
#
_entry.id   585dc069fa4e4cc45396b11d9b7dec6a
#
_cell.length_a   1.000
_cell.length_b   1.000
_cell.length_c   1.000
_cell.angle_alpha   90.00
_cell.angle_beta   90.00
_cell.angle_gamma   90.00
#
_symmetry.space_group_name_H-M   'P 1'
#
loop_
_entity.id
_entity.type
_entity.pdbx_description
1 polymer ?
#
loop_
_entity_poly.entity_id
_entity_poly.type
_entity_poly.pdbx_seq_one_letter_code
_entity_poly.pdbx_strand_id
1 'polypeptide(L)'
;SAESPKGRRSICYDREALTARKENKPKDNVLDVATSMGIEILTEEQYRELQKLGEFDLKTSSWVKTPDDIRKLSGAIFCDRRYNTVFTYHNGAESYYAVRGFRGVLKV
;
A
#
# COMPACT_ATOMS: atom_id res chain seq x y z
N SER A 1 -11.32 -0.55 -9.70
CA SER A 1 -11.65 0.72 -9.04
C SER A 1 -10.54 1.74 -9.26
N ALA A 2 -10.91 2.97 -9.65
CA ALA A 2 -9.95 4.03 -9.90
C ALA A 2 -9.25 4.47 -8.61
N GLU A 3 -9.97 4.45 -7.49
CA GLU A 3 -9.40 4.76 -6.19
C GLU A 3 -9.19 3.48 -5.40
N SER A 4 -8.29 3.53 -4.42
CA SER A 4 -8.07 2.37 -3.55
C SER A 4 -9.37 2.04 -2.82
N PRO A 5 -9.82 0.77 -2.82
CA PRO A 5 -11.10 0.40 -2.20
C PRO A 5 -11.17 0.76 -0.71
N LYS A 6 -12.32 1.23 -0.25
CA LYS A 6 -12.50 1.66 1.15
C LYS A 6 -12.15 0.57 2.15
N GLY A 7 -12.49 -0.67 1.88
CA GLY A 7 -12.18 -1.78 2.78
C GLY A 7 -10.70 -2.10 2.90
N ARG A 8 -9.86 -1.50 2.06
CA ARG A 8 -8.41 -1.71 2.05
C ARG A 8 -7.62 -0.47 2.50
N ARG A 9 -8.31 0.56 2.99
CA ARG A 9 -7.68 1.80 3.42
C ARG A 9 -7.47 1.83 4.92
N SER A 10 -6.71 2.83 5.36
CA SER A 10 -6.51 3.12 6.79
C SER A 10 -5.79 1.99 7.51
N ILE A 11 -4.81 1.37 6.85
CA ILE A 11 -4.05 0.25 7.39
C ILE A 11 -2.56 0.51 7.21
N CYS A 12 -1.75 -0.05 8.13
CA CYS A 12 -0.31 0.04 8.02
C CYS A 12 0.24 -1.10 7.15
N TYR A 13 1.56 -1.12 6.95
CA TYR A 13 2.14 -2.00 5.93
C TYR A 13 2.06 -3.49 6.26
N ASP A 14 2.55 -3.90 7.43
CA ASP A 14 2.59 -5.33 7.79
C ASP A 14 2.36 -5.55 9.28
N ARG A 15 2.34 -6.82 9.69
CA ARG A 15 2.06 -7.20 11.08
C ARG A 15 3.12 -6.68 12.06
N GLU A 16 4.39 -6.71 11.67
CA GLU A 16 5.45 -6.20 12.52
C GLU A 16 5.23 -4.71 12.83
N ALA A 17 4.89 -3.92 11.80
CA ALA A 17 4.58 -2.51 11.98
C ALA A 17 3.35 -2.31 12.86
N LEU A 18 2.30 -3.10 12.67
CA LEU A 18 1.09 -3.03 13.48
C LEU A 18 1.38 -3.33 14.94
N THR A 19 2.15 -4.37 15.20
CA THR A 19 2.53 -4.78 16.56
C THR A 19 3.39 -3.73 17.25
N ALA A 20 4.24 -3.01 16.51
CA ALA A 20 5.13 -2.00 17.05
C ALA A 20 4.39 -0.74 17.53
N ARG A 21 3.16 -0.50 17.05
CA ARG A 21 2.40 0.66 17.47
C ARG A 21 1.83 0.45 18.87
N LYS A 22 1.95 1.47 19.70
CA LYS A 22 1.42 1.44 21.08
C LYS A 22 0.06 2.12 21.18
N GLU A 23 -0.20 3.11 20.33
CA GLU A 23 -1.44 3.89 20.35
C GLU A 23 -1.99 4.04 18.95
N ASN A 24 -3.31 4.23 18.85
CA ASN A 24 -4.00 4.48 17.59
C ASN A 24 -3.69 3.42 16.55
N LYS A 25 -3.73 2.13 16.96
CA LYS A 25 -3.47 1.03 16.04
C LYS A 25 -4.55 0.97 14.96
N PRO A 26 -4.17 0.85 13.68
CA PRO A 26 -5.15 0.51 12.66
C PRO A 26 -5.70 -0.89 12.93
N LYS A 27 -6.85 -1.21 12.35
CA LYS A 27 -7.49 -2.50 12.61
C LYS A 27 -6.76 -3.67 11.94
N ASP A 28 -5.93 -3.41 10.95
CA ASP A 28 -5.25 -4.46 10.22
C ASP A 28 -4.03 -3.90 9.47
N ASN A 29 -3.36 -4.76 8.70
CA ASN A 29 -2.20 -4.38 7.90
C ASN A 29 -2.32 -4.99 6.50
N VAL A 30 -1.58 -4.40 5.56
CA VAL A 30 -1.68 -4.74 4.14
C VAL A 30 -1.38 -6.21 3.86
N LEU A 31 -0.27 -6.73 4.41
CA LEU A 31 0.17 -8.08 4.04
C LEU A 31 -0.78 -9.15 4.57
N ASP A 32 -1.34 -8.95 5.77
CA ASP A 32 -2.31 -9.91 6.32
C ASP A 32 -3.62 -9.88 5.53
N VAL A 33 -4.12 -8.69 5.20
CA VAL A 33 -5.35 -8.58 4.41
C VAL A 33 -5.17 -9.19 3.03
N ALA A 34 -4.04 -8.90 2.36
CA ALA A 34 -3.75 -9.46 1.05
C ALA A 34 -3.69 -10.99 1.10
N THR A 35 -3.01 -11.55 2.11
CA THR A 35 -2.93 -13.00 2.29
C THR A 35 -4.30 -13.61 2.48
N SER A 36 -5.16 -13.01 3.30
CA SER A 36 -6.51 -13.54 3.54
C SER A 36 -7.39 -13.46 2.29
N MET A 37 -7.11 -12.55 1.38
CA MET A 37 -7.82 -12.42 0.11
C MET A 37 -7.24 -13.29 -1.00
N GLY A 38 -6.12 -13.97 -0.76
CA GLY A 38 -5.45 -14.78 -1.78
C GLY A 38 -4.79 -13.96 -2.87
N ILE A 39 -4.35 -12.75 -2.57
CA ILE A 39 -3.69 -11.86 -3.53
C ILE A 39 -2.30 -11.47 -3.04
N GLU A 40 -1.48 -10.99 -3.97
CA GLU A 40 -0.20 -10.38 -3.67
C GLU A 40 -0.29 -8.89 -3.97
N ILE A 41 0.31 -8.06 -3.13
CA ILE A 41 0.33 -6.63 -3.40
C ILE A 41 1.24 -6.33 -4.58
N LEU A 42 0.93 -5.27 -5.30
CA LEU A 42 1.73 -4.86 -6.46
C LEU A 42 3.10 -4.38 -6.03
N THR A 43 4.12 -4.72 -6.83
CA THR A 43 5.41 -4.04 -6.72
C THR A 43 5.29 -2.64 -7.31
N GLU A 44 6.29 -1.79 -7.07
CA GLU A 44 6.31 -0.46 -7.68
C GLU A 44 6.25 -0.55 -9.21
N GLU A 45 6.98 -1.49 -9.79
CA GLU A 45 6.99 -1.69 -11.23
C GLU A 45 5.60 -2.09 -11.75
N GLN A 46 4.94 -3.05 -11.08
CA GLN A 46 3.59 -3.45 -11.44
C GLN A 46 2.59 -2.32 -11.29
N TYR A 47 2.74 -1.50 -10.24
CA TYR A 47 1.87 -0.35 -10.03
C TYR A 47 2.01 0.65 -11.19
N ARG A 48 3.22 0.93 -11.64
CA ARG A 48 3.45 1.84 -12.75
C ARG A 48 2.88 1.30 -14.06
N GLU A 49 2.96 -0.03 -14.27
CA GLU A 49 2.33 -0.67 -15.42
C GLU A 49 0.80 -0.53 -15.37
N LEU A 50 0.20 -0.71 -14.19
CA LEU A 50 -1.24 -0.52 -14.03
C LEU A 50 -1.65 0.90 -14.41
N GLN A 51 -0.88 1.90 -14.03
CA GLN A 51 -1.18 3.31 -14.31
C GLN A 51 -1.16 3.65 -15.80
N LYS A 52 -0.56 2.81 -16.63
CA LYS A 52 -0.59 2.99 -18.08
C LYS A 52 -1.94 2.59 -18.68
N LEU A 53 -2.74 1.81 -17.94
CA LEU A 53 -4.04 1.33 -18.39
C LEU A 53 -5.19 2.29 -18.05
N GLY A 54 -4.94 3.31 -17.24
CA GLY A 54 -5.96 4.27 -16.84
C GLY A 54 -5.44 5.17 -15.75
N GLU A 55 -6.34 5.95 -15.17
CA GLU A 55 -6.00 6.86 -14.08
C GLU A 55 -6.46 6.26 -12.77
N PHE A 56 -5.51 5.93 -11.88
CA PHE A 56 -5.76 5.31 -10.59
C PHE A 56 -5.15 6.16 -9.48
N ASP A 57 -5.79 6.12 -8.30
CA ASP A 57 -5.30 6.80 -7.10
C ASP A 57 -5.08 8.31 -7.31
N LEU A 58 -6.08 8.97 -7.86
CA LEU A 58 -6.07 10.43 -8.02
C LEU A 58 -6.34 11.14 -6.67
N LYS A 59 -7.06 10.50 -5.77
CA LYS A 59 -7.40 11.02 -4.44
C LYS A 59 -6.92 10.12 -3.31
N THR A 60 -6.53 8.90 -3.62
CA THR A 60 -6.04 7.92 -2.65
C THR A 60 -4.58 7.60 -2.94
N SER A 61 -3.99 6.74 -2.13
CA SER A 61 -2.66 6.20 -2.38
C SER A 61 -2.67 4.71 -2.06
N SER A 62 -1.66 3.99 -2.52
CA SER A 62 -1.58 2.55 -2.34
C SER A 62 -0.18 2.14 -1.91
N TRP A 63 -0.11 1.39 -0.80
CA TRP A 63 1.12 0.71 -0.43
C TRP A 63 1.51 -0.24 -1.54
N VAL A 64 2.80 -0.32 -1.85
CA VAL A 64 3.35 -1.30 -2.79
C VAL A 64 4.36 -2.18 -2.08
N LYS A 65 4.70 -3.32 -2.68
CA LYS A 65 5.66 -4.24 -2.08
C LYS A 65 6.99 -3.51 -1.87
N THR A 66 7.41 -3.43 -0.62
CA THR A 66 8.62 -2.69 -0.24
C THR A 66 9.84 -3.59 -0.34
N PRO A 67 10.92 -3.15 -1.01
CA PRO A 67 12.18 -3.91 -1.03
C PRO A 67 12.71 -4.16 0.39
N ASP A 68 13.35 -5.29 0.57
CA ASP A 68 13.83 -5.73 1.90
C ASP A 68 14.81 -4.75 2.54
N ASP A 69 15.67 -4.12 1.75
CA ASP A 69 16.64 -3.16 2.27
C ASP A 69 15.98 -1.91 2.86
N ILE A 70 14.85 -1.51 2.32
CA ILE A 70 14.07 -0.40 2.86
C ILE A 70 13.25 -0.88 4.08
N ARG A 71 12.63 -2.06 3.95
CA ARG A 71 11.76 -2.56 5.02
C ARG A 71 12.53 -2.83 6.32
N LYS A 72 13.72 -3.37 6.24
CA LYS A 72 14.52 -3.65 7.44
C LYS A 72 15.01 -2.39 8.14
N LEU A 73 14.95 -1.23 7.47
CA LEU A 73 15.23 0.06 8.10
C LEU A 73 13.93 0.72 8.59
N SER A 74 12.87 -0.08 8.75
CA SER A 74 11.55 0.32 9.27
C SER A 74 10.73 1.18 8.30
N GLY A 75 11.12 1.25 7.04
CA GLY A 75 10.40 2.01 6.03
C GLY A 75 9.48 1.14 5.18
N ALA A 76 8.59 1.79 4.46
CA ALA A 76 7.77 1.18 3.44
C ALA A 76 7.46 2.23 2.37
N ILE A 77 7.09 1.79 1.18
CA ILE A 77 6.83 2.69 0.06
C ILE A 77 5.38 2.60 -0.39
N PHE A 78 4.88 3.70 -0.90
CA PHE A 78 3.54 3.78 -1.45
C PHE A 78 3.52 4.70 -2.66
N CYS A 79 2.51 4.57 -3.50
CA CYS A 79 2.41 5.30 -4.76
C CYS A 79 1.05 5.95 -4.93
N ASP A 80 1.01 6.98 -5.76
CA ASP A 80 -0.24 7.60 -6.19
C ASP A 80 -0.04 8.29 -7.54
N ARG A 81 -1.11 8.91 -8.04
CA ARG A 81 -1.05 9.74 -9.24
C ARG A 81 -1.54 11.14 -8.90
N ARG A 82 -0.69 12.13 -9.12
CA ARG A 82 -1.02 13.54 -8.96
C ARG A 82 -0.40 14.31 -10.14
N TYR A 83 -1.07 15.35 -10.56
CA TYR A 83 -0.57 16.16 -11.69
C TYR A 83 -0.28 15.31 -12.93
N ASN A 84 -1.13 14.32 -13.18
CA ASN A 84 -0.98 13.37 -14.30
C ASN A 84 0.36 12.62 -14.29
N THR A 85 0.96 12.46 -13.11
CA THR A 85 2.26 11.81 -12.92
C THR A 85 2.17 10.81 -11.78
N VAL A 86 2.83 9.66 -11.94
CA VAL A 86 2.90 8.64 -10.89
C VAL A 86 4.08 8.96 -9.99
N PHE A 87 3.83 9.03 -8.69
CA PHE A 87 4.86 9.29 -7.69
C PHE A 87 5.00 8.09 -6.77
N THR A 88 6.23 7.80 -6.36
CA THR A 88 6.53 6.83 -5.32
C THR A 88 7.08 7.58 -4.12
N TYR A 89 6.50 7.34 -2.94
CA TYR A 89 6.86 8.00 -1.70
C TYR A 89 7.29 6.95 -0.68
N HIS A 90 7.83 7.43 0.42
CA HIS A 90 8.21 6.57 1.53
C HIS A 90 7.63 7.10 2.83
N ASN A 91 7.45 6.17 3.77
CA ASN A 91 7.01 6.52 5.12
C ASN A 91 7.41 5.39 6.06
N GLY A 92 7.29 5.59 7.37
CA GLY A 92 7.46 4.47 8.29
C GLY A 92 6.40 3.42 8.01
N ALA A 93 6.75 2.15 8.12
CA ALA A 93 5.82 1.07 7.83
C ALA A 93 4.61 1.06 8.78
N GLU A 94 4.76 1.64 9.97
CA GLU A 94 3.71 1.75 10.99
C GLU A 94 2.72 2.88 10.73
N SER A 95 3.03 3.79 9.79
CA SER A 95 2.13 4.91 9.49
C SER A 95 0.93 4.45 8.67
N TYR A 96 -0.16 5.20 8.78
CA TYR A 96 -1.34 4.95 7.95
C TYR A 96 -2.19 6.21 7.86
N TYR A 97 -2.94 6.31 6.78
CA TYR A 97 -3.86 7.43 6.54
C TYR A 97 -5.17 6.90 5.98
N ALA A 98 -6.25 7.63 6.21
CA ALA A 98 -7.59 7.23 5.80
C ALA A 98 -7.67 6.89 4.30
N VAL A 99 -6.89 7.58 3.47
CA VAL A 99 -6.94 7.39 2.01
C VAL A 99 -5.82 6.48 1.48
N ARG A 100 -5.03 5.87 2.36
CA ARG A 100 -3.96 4.97 1.94
C ARG A 100 -4.38 3.52 2.10
N GLY A 101 -4.42 2.80 0.99
CA GLY A 101 -4.75 1.38 0.97
C GLY A 101 -3.71 0.60 0.17
N PHE A 102 -4.17 -0.36 -0.63
CA PHE A 102 -3.27 -1.16 -1.47
C PHE A 102 -4.05 -1.75 -2.65
N ARG A 103 -3.31 -2.23 -3.63
CA ARG A 103 -3.83 -2.96 -4.77
C ARG A 103 -3.02 -4.23 -4.94
N GLY A 104 -3.63 -5.24 -5.52
CA GLY A 104 -2.97 -6.52 -5.68
C GLY A 104 -3.39 -7.26 -6.93
N VAL A 105 -2.71 -8.40 -7.15
CA VAL A 105 -3.02 -9.33 -8.23
C VAL A 105 -3.34 -10.68 -7.62
N LEU A 106 -4.21 -11.45 -8.29
CA LEU A 106 -4.55 -12.80 -7.83
C LEU A 106 -3.34 -13.70 -7.98
N LYS A 107 -3.11 -14.51 -6.96
CA LYS A 107 -2.14 -15.60 -7.04
C LYS A 107 -2.74 -16.73 -7.88
N VAL A 108 -1.98 -17.22 -8.82
CA VAL A 108 -2.38 -18.35 -9.66
C VAL A 108 -1.43 -19.51 -9.48
#